data_9f640c96434688bd0003899a36b06a90
#
_entry.id   9f640c96434688bd0003899a36b06a90
#
_cell.length_a   1.000
_cell.length_b   1.000
_cell.length_c   1.000
_cell.angle_alpha   90.00
_cell.angle_beta   90.00
_cell.angle_gamma   90.00
#
_symmetry.space_group_name_H-M   'P 1'
#
loop_
_entity.id
_entity.type
_entity.pdbx_description
1 polymer ?
#
loop_
_entity_poly.entity_id
_entity_poly.type
_entity_poly.pdbx_seq_one_letter_code
_entity_poly.pdbx_strand_id
1 'polypeptide(L)'
;MFKITNRFIYSFIIFISPVFLVLLLLFRKKKIIRVWGITANRIGHFAGNVEMFINSNSGKEYEKYFNICYFKGKICNEFLAYKWKEKLFVLPFQIIYPFHRLLIYLSNRFPIFNEHIVYDPPIFSRDYNNYIDKLKPTLSFKKHEIEKAEKLLKEFGLKKNDKYVCFIVRDSEYLKKNYPNNDWSYWNYRDYDIDKFLPAAEELTKLGFHVFRMGKICKKKFNSKNKMIIDYAFSKNKSDFLDIYLGATCEFCLTTDVGYDHIPYIFRRPIASITDPISLMKLSSRQFLNIFSCYYNISEKRCLTIDEIFKKNLAYFEDEKHPINNGIKLIKPNPNDIKKFVIDMVNYINNDFKLNQEDEENNKSFFKIYDKNIKSSNFKNMFKSKFDNKINKLHNNYCGRISPTFLSEKKKLIDL
;
A
#
# COMPACT_ATOMS: atom_id res chain seq x y z
N MET A 1 18.48 -32.99 7.85
CA MET A 1 19.40 -32.64 6.74
C MET A 1 19.41 -31.14 6.38
N PHE A 2 18.30 -30.48 6.11
CA PHE A 2 18.23 -29.06 5.75
C PHE A 2 18.86 -28.07 6.78
N LYS A 3 18.77 -28.35 8.08
CA LYS A 3 19.37 -27.47 9.11
C LYS A 3 20.89 -27.54 9.19
N ILE A 4 21.50 -28.70 8.86
CA ILE A 4 22.95 -28.93 8.92
C ILE A 4 23.63 -28.27 7.71
N THR A 5 23.08 -28.44 6.50
CA THR A 5 23.59 -27.82 5.27
C THR A 5 23.60 -26.29 5.36
N ASN A 6 22.56 -25.70 5.97
CA ASN A 6 22.50 -24.25 6.19
C ASN A 6 23.58 -23.74 7.17
N ARG A 7 23.95 -24.51 8.20
CA ARG A 7 25.04 -24.13 9.13
C ARG A 7 26.41 -24.13 8.44
N PHE A 8 26.68 -25.11 7.61
CA PHE A 8 27.95 -25.16 6.84
C PHE A 8 28.07 -23.99 5.87
N ILE A 9 27.04 -23.72 5.10
CA ILE A 9 27.01 -22.56 4.20
C ILE A 9 27.20 -21.26 4.97
N TYR A 10 26.55 -21.10 6.11
CA TYR A 10 26.68 -19.93 6.97
C TYR A 10 28.11 -19.74 7.47
N SER A 11 28.73 -20.79 8.01
CA SER A 11 30.11 -20.74 8.52
C SER A 11 31.10 -20.45 7.40
N PHE A 12 30.92 -21.08 6.23
CA PHE A 12 31.76 -20.84 5.06
C PHE A 12 31.67 -19.39 4.57
N ILE A 13 30.45 -18.83 4.46
CA ILE A 13 30.26 -17.45 4.02
C ILE A 13 30.88 -16.47 5.03
N ILE A 14 30.73 -16.69 6.33
CA ILE A 14 31.39 -15.86 7.36
C ILE A 14 32.90 -15.94 7.23
N PHE A 15 33.45 -17.12 6.97
CA PHE A 15 34.90 -17.33 6.79
C PHE A 15 35.47 -16.55 5.60
N ILE A 16 34.76 -16.51 4.45
CA ILE A 16 35.19 -15.77 3.26
C ILE A 16 34.78 -14.28 3.28
N SER A 17 33.93 -13.88 4.21
CA SER A 17 33.41 -12.50 4.30
C SER A 17 34.50 -11.42 4.40
N PRO A 18 35.64 -11.60 5.10
CA PRO A 18 36.70 -10.60 5.12
C PRO A 18 37.20 -10.24 3.72
N VAL A 19 37.31 -11.22 2.81
CA VAL A 19 37.74 -11.00 1.43
C VAL A 19 36.69 -10.10 0.71
N PHE A 20 35.40 -10.41 0.87
CA PHE A 20 34.33 -9.58 0.30
C PHE A 20 34.31 -8.16 0.86
N LEU A 21 34.57 -7.99 2.17
CA LEU A 21 34.66 -6.67 2.80
C LEU A 21 35.79 -5.83 2.23
N VAL A 22 36.97 -6.44 2.06
CA VAL A 22 38.10 -5.77 1.41
C VAL A 22 37.76 -5.39 -0.02
N LEU A 23 37.15 -6.28 -0.80
CA LEU A 23 36.73 -5.99 -2.17
C LEU A 23 35.71 -4.85 -2.20
N LEU A 24 34.73 -4.81 -1.29
CA LEU A 24 33.77 -3.69 -1.20
C LEU A 24 34.50 -2.35 -1.04
N LEU A 25 35.46 -2.28 -0.16
CA LEU A 25 36.24 -1.06 0.12
C LEU A 25 37.14 -0.66 -1.07
N LEU A 26 37.78 -1.63 -1.73
CA LEU A 26 38.64 -1.38 -2.91
C LEU A 26 37.81 -0.87 -4.10
N PHE A 27 36.64 -1.45 -4.34
CA PHE A 27 35.77 -1.03 -5.47
C PHE A 27 34.98 0.24 -5.20
N ARG A 28 34.89 0.72 -3.95
CA ARG A 28 34.10 1.87 -3.51
C ARG A 28 34.30 3.13 -4.36
N LYS A 29 35.55 3.38 -4.82
CA LYS A 29 35.87 4.56 -5.66
C LYS A 29 35.20 4.49 -7.03
N LYS A 30 34.95 3.29 -7.58
CA LYS A 30 34.30 3.08 -8.89
C LYS A 30 32.81 2.80 -8.75
N LYS A 31 32.41 1.94 -7.79
CA LYS A 31 31.05 1.48 -7.61
C LYS A 31 30.79 1.10 -6.17
N ILE A 32 29.77 1.69 -5.56
CA ILE A 32 29.36 1.36 -4.20
C ILE A 32 28.38 0.20 -4.27
N ILE A 33 28.82 -0.97 -3.83
CA ILE A 33 27.95 -2.15 -3.75
C ILE A 33 27.09 -2.03 -2.48
N ARG A 34 25.77 -2.09 -2.64
CA ARG A 34 24.82 -2.06 -1.52
C ARG A 34 24.07 -3.38 -1.43
N VAL A 35 23.80 -3.84 -0.22
CA VAL A 35 23.01 -5.05 0.03
C VAL A 35 21.64 -4.65 0.58
N TRP A 36 20.59 -5.25 -0.02
CA TRP A 36 19.21 -5.00 0.36
C TRP A 36 18.43 -6.30 0.56
N GLY A 37 17.88 -6.47 1.77
CA GLY A 37 16.93 -7.54 2.06
C GLY A 37 15.51 -7.07 1.88
N ILE A 38 14.88 -7.46 0.78
CA ILE A 38 13.51 -7.06 0.41
C ILE A 38 12.49 -7.86 1.22
N THR A 39 11.57 -7.19 1.90
CA THR A 39 10.47 -7.84 2.64
C THR A 39 9.46 -8.45 1.67
N ALA A 40 9.52 -9.78 1.46
CA ALA A 40 8.72 -10.48 0.45
C ALA A 40 7.49 -11.22 1.00
N ASN A 41 7.30 -11.25 2.33
CA ASN A 41 6.19 -11.97 2.97
C ASN A 41 4.91 -11.14 3.15
N ARG A 42 4.93 -9.86 2.79
CA ARG A 42 3.78 -8.95 2.82
C ARG A 42 3.65 -8.22 1.50
N ILE A 43 2.54 -8.43 0.80
CA ILE A 43 2.34 -7.93 -0.57
C ILE A 43 2.52 -6.41 -0.69
N GLY A 44 2.05 -5.61 0.27
CA GLY A 44 2.20 -4.16 0.25
C GLY A 44 3.65 -3.70 0.32
N HIS A 45 4.46 -4.28 1.22
CA HIS A 45 5.90 -4.01 1.28
C HIS A 45 6.61 -4.52 0.03
N PHE A 46 6.24 -5.73 -0.43
CA PHE A 46 6.87 -6.35 -1.58
C PHE A 46 6.61 -5.60 -2.89
N ALA A 47 5.46 -4.94 -3.01
CA ALA A 47 5.14 -4.08 -4.14
C ALA A 47 5.64 -2.64 -3.92
N GLY A 48 5.09 -1.95 -2.91
CA GLY A 48 5.27 -0.52 -2.71
C GLY A 48 6.70 -0.11 -2.35
N ASN A 49 7.37 -0.83 -1.41
CA ASN A 49 8.73 -0.45 -1.03
C ASN A 49 9.71 -0.63 -2.18
N VAL A 50 9.54 -1.70 -2.99
CA VAL A 50 10.44 -1.96 -4.12
C VAL A 50 10.26 -0.91 -5.21
N GLU A 51 9.02 -0.58 -5.58
CA GLU A 51 8.73 0.48 -6.54
C GLU A 51 9.29 1.82 -6.08
N MET A 52 9.04 2.21 -4.82
CA MET A 52 9.56 3.47 -4.28
C MET A 52 11.09 3.50 -4.22
N PHE A 53 11.73 2.38 -3.89
CA PHE A 53 13.18 2.28 -3.91
C PHE A 53 13.74 2.51 -5.31
N ILE A 54 13.19 1.85 -6.33
CA ILE A 54 13.65 1.99 -7.71
C ILE A 54 13.44 3.43 -8.18
N ASN A 55 12.25 3.99 -7.98
CA ASN A 55 11.93 5.35 -8.39
C ASN A 55 12.81 6.41 -7.69
N SER A 56 13.08 6.23 -6.39
CA SER A 56 13.95 7.14 -5.64
C SER A 56 15.43 7.01 -5.99
N ASN A 57 15.82 5.95 -6.69
CA ASN A 57 17.20 5.69 -7.10
C ASN A 57 17.37 5.69 -8.64
N SER A 58 16.53 6.41 -9.36
CA SER A 58 16.57 6.49 -10.84
C SER A 58 17.41 7.67 -11.39
N GLY A 59 17.89 8.57 -10.54
CA GLY A 59 18.73 9.72 -10.96
C GLY A 59 20.19 9.34 -11.23
N LYS A 60 20.91 10.19 -11.99
CA LYS A 60 22.34 10.00 -12.33
C LYS A 60 23.24 9.83 -11.10
N GLU A 61 22.89 10.50 -9.99
CA GLU A 61 23.62 10.39 -8.72
C GLU A 61 23.59 8.96 -8.13
N TYR A 62 22.65 8.13 -8.57
CA TYR A 62 22.53 6.73 -8.14
C TYR A 62 23.29 5.75 -9.03
N GLU A 63 23.79 6.15 -10.18
CA GLU A 63 24.56 5.28 -11.07
C GLU A 63 25.83 4.70 -10.43
N LYS A 64 26.36 5.39 -9.41
CA LYS A 64 27.50 4.90 -8.59
C LYS A 64 27.16 3.68 -7.74
N TYR A 65 25.87 3.36 -7.54
CA TYR A 65 25.47 2.22 -6.70
C TYR A 65 25.19 0.97 -7.52
N PHE A 66 25.58 -0.17 -6.97
CA PHE A 66 25.18 -1.49 -7.45
C PHE A 66 24.46 -2.23 -6.31
N ASN A 67 23.18 -2.57 -6.51
CA ASN A 67 22.35 -3.15 -5.48
C ASN A 67 22.28 -4.67 -5.63
N ILE A 68 22.76 -5.41 -4.63
CA ILE A 68 22.60 -6.85 -4.49
C ILE A 68 21.40 -7.08 -3.57
N CYS A 69 20.34 -7.70 -4.09
CA CYS A 69 19.10 -7.91 -3.39
C CYS A 69 18.91 -9.38 -3.01
N TYR A 70 18.10 -9.64 -2.00
CA TYR A 70 17.55 -10.95 -1.68
C TYR A 70 16.18 -10.83 -1.05
N PHE A 71 15.32 -11.85 -1.16
CA PHE A 71 13.99 -11.84 -0.58
C PHE A 71 14.00 -12.36 0.86
N LYS A 72 13.48 -11.56 1.80
CA LYS A 72 13.30 -11.92 3.22
C LYS A 72 11.93 -12.55 3.43
N GLY A 73 11.91 -13.68 4.15
CA GLY A 73 10.70 -14.41 4.51
C GLY A 73 10.14 -15.25 3.36
N LYS A 74 8.97 -15.83 3.60
CA LYS A 74 8.25 -16.61 2.58
C LYS A 74 7.70 -15.66 1.53
N ILE A 75 7.96 -15.92 0.25
CA ILE A 75 7.43 -15.12 -0.85
C ILE A 75 5.91 -15.23 -0.87
N CYS A 76 5.23 -14.09 -0.75
CA CYS A 76 3.76 -14.02 -0.69
C CYS A 76 3.09 -14.09 -2.08
N ASN A 77 3.84 -13.79 -3.15
CA ASN A 77 3.41 -13.89 -4.54
C ASN A 77 4.62 -14.16 -5.44
N GLU A 78 4.66 -15.35 -6.03
CA GLU A 78 5.80 -15.80 -6.84
C GLU A 78 5.88 -15.07 -8.18
N PHE A 79 4.75 -14.68 -8.76
CA PHE A 79 4.76 -13.92 -10.01
C PHE A 79 5.35 -12.51 -9.80
N LEU A 80 5.01 -11.85 -8.71
CA LEU A 80 5.62 -10.56 -8.37
C LEU A 80 7.12 -10.70 -8.13
N ALA A 81 7.56 -11.78 -7.45
CA ALA A 81 8.98 -12.08 -7.26
C ALA A 81 9.70 -12.27 -8.60
N TYR A 82 9.08 -13.00 -9.54
CA TYR A 82 9.60 -13.14 -10.90
C TYR A 82 9.75 -11.78 -11.60
N LYS A 83 8.74 -10.92 -11.54
CA LYS A 83 8.78 -9.57 -12.15
C LYS A 83 9.87 -8.69 -11.54
N TRP A 84 10.10 -8.75 -10.22
CA TRP A 84 11.18 -8.01 -9.59
C TRP A 84 12.57 -8.53 -9.95
N LYS A 85 12.74 -9.84 -10.17
CA LYS A 85 14.01 -10.41 -10.67
C LYS A 85 14.35 -9.93 -12.10
N GLU A 86 13.38 -9.48 -12.90
CA GLU A 86 13.63 -8.86 -14.21
C GLU A 86 14.23 -7.43 -14.08
N LYS A 87 14.10 -6.79 -12.91
CA LYS A 87 14.49 -5.39 -12.66
C LYS A 87 15.65 -5.25 -11.66
N LEU A 88 15.86 -6.24 -10.82
CA LEU A 88 16.83 -6.21 -9.72
C LEU A 88 17.76 -7.41 -9.79
N PHE A 89 19.01 -7.21 -9.38
CA PHE A 89 19.95 -8.30 -9.20
C PHE A 89 19.68 -9.01 -7.87
N VAL A 90 18.95 -10.13 -7.93
CA VAL A 90 18.50 -10.87 -6.76
C VAL A 90 19.25 -12.18 -6.64
N LEU A 91 19.94 -12.37 -5.51
CA LEU A 91 20.63 -13.59 -5.16
C LEU A 91 19.89 -14.41 -4.10
N PRO A 92 20.20 -15.72 -3.96
CA PRO A 92 19.57 -16.56 -2.95
C PRO A 92 19.81 -16.03 -1.52
N PHE A 93 18.75 -16.09 -0.71
CA PHE A 93 18.77 -15.68 0.70
C PHE A 93 19.92 -16.32 1.48
N GLN A 94 20.14 -17.63 1.29
CA GLN A 94 21.14 -18.41 2.04
C GLN A 94 22.56 -17.89 1.81
N ILE A 95 22.83 -17.28 0.65
CA ILE A 95 24.15 -16.77 0.29
C ILE A 95 24.35 -15.35 0.84
N ILE A 96 23.37 -14.47 0.64
CA ILE A 96 23.56 -13.03 0.91
C ILE A 96 23.20 -12.63 2.34
N TYR A 97 22.24 -13.30 2.97
CA TYR A 97 21.78 -12.93 4.30
C TYR A 97 22.86 -12.98 5.39
N PRO A 98 23.74 -14.03 5.47
CA PRO A 98 24.82 -14.04 6.45
C PRO A 98 25.77 -12.86 6.29
N PHE A 99 26.18 -12.57 5.04
CA PHE A 99 27.04 -11.45 4.72
C PHE A 99 26.36 -10.10 5.05
N HIS A 100 25.08 -9.92 4.73
CA HIS A 100 24.33 -8.72 5.09
C HIS A 100 24.23 -8.50 6.59
N ARG A 101 24.05 -9.57 7.38
CA ARG A 101 24.08 -9.48 8.85
C ARG A 101 25.42 -9.01 9.37
N LEU A 102 26.52 -9.53 8.80
CA LEU A 102 27.87 -9.08 9.16
C LEU A 102 28.06 -7.60 8.81
N LEU A 103 27.63 -7.16 7.63
CA LEU A 103 27.68 -5.74 7.24
C LEU A 103 26.92 -4.86 8.23
N ILE A 104 25.69 -5.24 8.63
CA ILE A 104 24.91 -4.51 9.63
C ILE A 104 25.65 -4.43 10.97
N TYR A 105 26.25 -5.53 11.41
CA TYR A 105 27.01 -5.55 12.65
C TYR A 105 28.22 -4.62 12.59
N LEU A 106 28.95 -4.63 11.47
CA LEU A 106 30.12 -3.79 11.25
C LEU A 106 29.76 -2.31 11.08
N SER A 107 28.64 -1.99 10.45
CA SER A 107 28.19 -0.62 10.25
C SER A 107 27.89 0.12 11.56
N ASN A 108 27.47 -0.61 12.60
CA ASN A 108 27.29 -0.06 13.94
C ASN A 108 28.61 0.34 14.62
N ARG A 109 29.74 -0.17 14.16
CA ARG A 109 31.07 0.10 14.71
C ARG A 109 31.91 0.96 13.80
N PHE A 110 31.76 0.79 12.50
CA PHE A 110 32.58 1.42 11.47
C PHE A 110 31.65 2.10 10.46
N PRO A 111 31.44 3.44 10.56
CA PRO A 111 30.51 4.19 9.70
C PRO A 111 30.74 4.03 8.19
N ILE A 112 31.95 3.64 7.78
CA ILE A 112 32.33 3.37 6.38
C ILE A 112 31.42 2.31 5.71
N PHE A 113 30.84 1.39 6.49
CA PHE A 113 29.97 0.33 5.96
C PHE A 113 28.51 0.77 5.83
N ASN A 114 28.08 1.93 6.38
CA ASN A 114 26.69 2.38 6.31
C ASN A 114 26.21 2.55 4.87
N GLU A 115 27.04 3.03 3.97
CA GLU A 115 26.68 3.23 2.58
C GLU A 115 26.46 1.93 1.79
N HIS A 116 26.94 0.80 2.32
CA HIS A 116 26.78 -0.52 1.73
C HIS A 116 25.49 -1.25 2.16
N ILE A 117 24.65 -0.61 2.96
CA ILE A 117 23.40 -1.19 3.46
C ILE A 117 22.24 -0.35 2.96
N VAL A 118 21.25 -1.03 2.38
CA VAL A 118 19.93 -0.46 2.16
C VAL A 118 19.03 -0.95 3.29
N TYR A 119 18.65 -0.04 4.15
CA TYR A 119 17.61 -0.32 5.12
C TYR A 119 16.25 -0.27 4.42
N ASP A 120 15.37 -1.21 4.74
CA ASP A 120 13.98 -1.26 4.27
C ASP A 120 13.10 -0.49 5.27
N PRO A 121 13.06 0.86 5.20
CA PRO A 121 12.26 1.63 6.13
C PRO A 121 10.79 1.46 5.80
N PRO A 122 9.92 1.38 6.82
CA PRO A 122 8.47 1.31 6.64
C PRO A 122 7.89 2.46 5.80
N ILE A 123 8.66 3.50 5.66
CA ILE A 123 8.34 4.75 5.01
C ILE A 123 8.47 4.71 3.48
N PHE A 124 9.14 3.70 2.90
CA PHE A 124 9.35 3.62 1.45
C PHE A 124 8.07 3.46 0.64
N SER A 125 7.01 2.95 1.24
CA SER A 125 5.70 2.88 0.59
C SER A 125 4.97 4.22 0.51
N ARG A 126 5.55 5.29 1.09
CA ARG A 126 4.97 6.63 1.06
C ARG A 126 5.70 7.49 0.04
N ASP A 127 4.97 7.94 -0.95
CA ASP A 127 5.51 8.68 -2.07
C ASP A 127 5.61 10.18 -1.76
N TYR A 128 6.68 10.58 -1.07
CA TYR A 128 6.92 11.98 -0.70
C TYR A 128 7.23 12.90 -1.87
N ASN A 129 7.63 12.33 -3.00
CA ASN A 129 8.07 13.10 -4.17
C ASN A 129 7.06 13.02 -5.32
N ASN A 130 5.89 12.41 -5.09
CA ASN A 130 4.86 12.16 -6.10
C ASN A 130 5.43 11.42 -7.34
N TYR A 131 6.27 10.41 -7.11
CA TYR A 131 6.84 9.59 -8.18
C TYR A 131 5.76 8.85 -8.97
N ILE A 132 4.68 8.44 -8.29
CA ILE A 132 3.56 7.75 -8.93
C ILE A 132 2.90 8.62 -10.01
N ASP A 133 2.77 9.92 -9.77
CA ASP A 133 2.19 10.85 -10.76
C ASP A 133 3.19 11.27 -11.85
N LYS A 134 4.50 11.19 -11.56
CA LYS A 134 5.57 11.70 -12.44
C LYS A 134 6.23 10.62 -13.29
N LEU A 135 6.32 9.39 -12.79
CA LEU A 135 7.09 8.31 -13.41
C LEU A 135 6.17 7.16 -13.87
N LYS A 136 6.55 6.53 -14.96
CA LYS A 136 5.86 5.32 -15.43
C LYS A 136 6.08 4.15 -14.47
N PRO A 137 5.17 3.15 -14.44
CA PRO A 137 5.38 1.93 -13.69
C PRO A 137 6.72 1.26 -14.02
N THR A 138 7.44 0.78 -13.01
CA THR A 138 8.68 0.00 -13.20
C THR A 138 8.39 -1.36 -13.85
N LEU A 139 7.28 -1.97 -13.48
CA LEU A 139 6.85 -3.27 -14.01
C LEU A 139 5.91 -3.10 -15.20
N SER A 140 5.98 -4.06 -16.12
CA SER A 140 5.08 -4.19 -17.28
C SER A 140 4.84 -5.65 -17.60
N PHE A 141 3.79 -5.96 -18.35
CA PHE A 141 3.50 -7.32 -18.81
C PHE A 141 4.06 -7.55 -20.21
N LYS A 142 4.57 -8.76 -20.45
CA LYS A 142 4.98 -9.23 -21.76
C LYS A 142 3.76 -9.63 -22.59
N LYS A 143 3.88 -9.66 -23.92
CA LYS A 143 2.77 -10.02 -24.81
C LYS A 143 2.10 -11.35 -24.46
N HIS A 144 2.89 -12.40 -24.23
CA HIS A 144 2.35 -13.71 -23.85
C HIS A 144 1.65 -13.71 -22.46
N GLU A 145 2.07 -12.83 -21.54
CA GLU A 145 1.40 -12.65 -20.23
C GLU A 145 0.02 -11.99 -20.43
N ILE A 146 -0.07 -10.98 -21.34
CA ILE A 146 -1.33 -10.32 -21.67
C ILE A 146 -2.28 -11.33 -22.33
N GLU A 147 -1.81 -12.08 -23.33
CA GLU A 147 -2.61 -13.11 -24.03
C GLU A 147 -3.11 -14.19 -23.06
N LYS A 148 -2.26 -14.61 -22.12
CA LYS A 148 -2.66 -15.54 -21.04
C LYS A 148 -3.75 -14.95 -20.15
N ALA A 149 -3.61 -13.69 -19.76
CA ALA A 149 -4.60 -13.01 -18.93
C ALA A 149 -5.95 -12.87 -19.65
N GLU A 150 -5.95 -12.46 -20.92
CA GLU A 150 -7.17 -12.34 -21.74
C GLU A 150 -7.93 -13.69 -21.82
N LYS A 151 -7.22 -14.82 -21.95
CA LYS A 151 -7.85 -16.15 -21.91
C LYS A 151 -8.50 -16.45 -20.58
N LEU A 152 -7.80 -16.14 -19.46
CA LEU A 152 -8.31 -16.36 -18.12
C LEU A 152 -9.49 -15.44 -17.77
N LEU A 153 -9.47 -14.19 -18.24
CA LEU A 153 -10.59 -13.24 -18.03
C LEU A 153 -11.86 -13.70 -18.76
N LYS A 154 -11.74 -14.35 -19.93
CA LYS A 154 -12.88 -14.96 -20.62
C LYS A 154 -13.57 -16.05 -19.79
N GLU A 155 -12.83 -16.79 -18.97
CA GLU A 155 -13.39 -17.81 -18.07
C GLU A 155 -14.25 -17.16 -16.95
N PHE A 156 -14.04 -15.90 -16.64
CA PHE A 156 -14.87 -15.09 -15.75
C PHE A 156 -16.02 -14.36 -16.49
N GLY A 157 -16.17 -14.60 -17.80
CA GLY A 157 -17.24 -13.99 -18.61
C GLY A 157 -16.91 -12.63 -19.21
N LEU A 158 -15.67 -12.14 -19.07
CA LEU A 158 -15.27 -10.86 -19.66
C LEU A 158 -14.98 -11.02 -21.15
N LYS A 159 -15.43 -10.05 -21.93
CA LYS A 159 -15.06 -9.88 -23.34
C LYS A 159 -13.80 -9.01 -23.43
N LYS A 160 -13.20 -9.00 -24.61
CA LYS A 160 -12.09 -8.08 -24.91
C LYS A 160 -12.58 -6.64 -24.73
N ASN A 161 -11.82 -5.83 -23.99
CA ASN A 161 -12.10 -4.44 -23.63
C ASN A 161 -13.20 -4.22 -22.57
N ASP A 162 -13.77 -5.26 -21.97
CA ASP A 162 -14.62 -5.08 -20.82
C ASP A 162 -13.82 -4.45 -19.67
N LYS A 163 -14.41 -3.42 -19.06
CA LYS A 163 -13.82 -2.71 -17.92
C LYS A 163 -14.18 -3.41 -16.62
N TYR A 164 -13.27 -3.38 -15.67
CA TYR A 164 -13.53 -3.96 -14.36
C TYR A 164 -12.87 -3.18 -13.23
N VAL A 165 -13.45 -3.33 -12.05
CA VAL A 165 -13.01 -2.73 -10.79
C VAL A 165 -12.62 -3.82 -9.81
N CYS A 166 -11.55 -3.61 -9.05
CA CYS A 166 -11.13 -4.51 -7.98
C CYS A 166 -11.62 -4.00 -6.62
N PHE A 167 -12.34 -4.83 -5.88
CA PHE A 167 -12.68 -4.59 -4.48
C PHE A 167 -11.75 -5.39 -3.59
N ILE A 168 -11.04 -4.74 -2.71
CA ILE A 168 -10.23 -5.38 -1.66
C ILE A 168 -10.64 -4.87 -0.28
N VAL A 169 -11.46 -5.69 0.37
CA VAL A 169 -12.03 -5.39 1.68
C VAL A 169 -11.33 -6.22 2.72
N ARG A 170 -10.80 -5.56 3.73
CA ARG A 170 -10.04 -6.22 4.79
C ARG A 170 -10.95 -7.07 5.66
N ASP A 171 -10.50 -8.28 5.93
CA ASP A 171 -10.90 -9.08 7.08
C ASP A 171 -9.65 -9.65 7.78
N SER A 172 -9.79 -10.12 9.01
CA SER A 172 -8.67 -10.60 9.83
C SER A 172 -8.17 -11.99 9.44
N GLU A 173 -8.84 -12.72 8.54
CA GLU A 173 -8.59 -14.14 8.28
C GLU A 173 -7.21 -14.42 7.70
N TYR A 174 -6.70 -13.55 6.82
CA TYR A 174 -5.37 -13.70 6.25
C TYR A 174 -4.28 -13.71 7.33
N LEU A 175 -4.36 -12.78 8.28
CA LEU A 175 -3.36 -12.68 9.35
C LEU A 175 -3.48 -13.85 10.34
N LYS A 176 -4.70 -14.22 10.71
CA LYS A 176 -4.96 -15.37 11.61
C LYS A 176 -4.39 -16.66 11.05
N LYS A 177 -4.60 -16.95 9.75
CA LYS A 177 -4.10 -18.18 9.12
C LYS A 177 -2.59 -18.20 8.88
N ASN A 178 -1.99 -17.06 8.48
CA ASN A 178 -0.56 -17.03 8.17
C ASN A 178 0.34 -16.81 9.39
N TYR A 179 -0.21 -16.23 10.46
CA TYR A 179 0.53 -15.88 11.67
C TYR A 179 -0.29 -16.21 12.93
N PRO A 180 -0.65 -17.49 13.16
CA PRO A 180 -1.61 -17.91 14.20
C PRO A 180 -1.13 -17.63 15.63
N ASN A 181 0.17 -17.53 15.84
CA ASN A 181 0.76 -17.28 17.16
C ASN A 181 0.80 -15.81 17.56
N ASN A 182 0.32 -14.90 16.70
CA ASN A 182 0.32 -13.48 16.97
C ASN A 182 -1.11 -12.99 17.21
N ASP A 183 -1.28 -12.12 18.21
CA ASP A 183 -2.53 -11.38 18.37
C ASP A 183 -2.57 -10.24 17.35
N TRP A 184 -3.59 -10.26 16.50
CA TRP A 184 -3.85 -9.25 15.48
C TRP A 184 -5.13 -8.44 15.77
N SER A 185 -5.77 -8.66 16.92
CA SER A 185 -7.06 -8.05 17.28
C SER A 185 -6.99 -6.53 17.32
N TYR A 186 -5.84 -5.96 17.67
CA TYR A 186 -5.62 -4.52 17.73
C TYR A 186 -5.83 -3.80 16.39
N TRP A 187 -5.86 -4.54 15.27
CA TRP A 187 -6.15 -4.02 13.91
C TRP A 187 -7.59 -4.29 13.44
N ASN A 188 -8.48 -4.86 14.28
CA ASN A 188 -9.85 -5.21 13.87
C ASN A 188 -10.71 -3.98 13.54
N TYR A 189 -10.36 -2.81 14.04
CA TYR A 189 -11.01 -1.55 13.63
C TYR A 189 -11.00 -1.32 12.12
N ARG A 190 -10.07 -1.94 11.38
CA ARG A 190 -9.95 -1.87 9.92
C ARG A 190 -10.75 -2.94 9.17
N ASP A 191 -11.35 -3.91 9.88
CA ASP A 191 -12.13 -4.98 9.24
C ASP A 191 -13.50 -4.46 8.81
N TYR A 192 -13.93 -4.87 7.63
CA TYR A 192 -15.25 -4.54 7.08
C TYR A 192 -15.99 -5.80 6.68
N ASP A 193 -17.33 -5.76 6.77
CA ASP A 193 -18.20 -6.79 6.21
C ASP A 193 -18.35 -6.55 4.69
N ILE A 194 -17.94 -7.54 3.89
CA ILE A 194 -17.99 -7.48 2.43
C ILE A 194 -19.41 -7.24 1.89
N ASP A 195 -20.46 -7.71 2.58
CA ASP A 195 -21.84 -7.52 2.12
C ASP A 195 -22.26 -6.06 2.09
N LYS A 196 -21.62 -5.20 2.90
CA LYS A 196 -21.86 -3.75 2.85
C LYS A 196 -21.41 -3.09 1.55
N PHE A 197 -20.59 -3.78 0.77
CA PHE A 197 -20.07 -3.32 -0.52
C PHE A 197 -20.95 -3.78 -1.70
N LEU A 198 -21.93 -4.65 -1.48
CA LEU A 198 -22.79 -5.17 -2.53
C LEU A 198 -23.56 -4.06 -3.28
N PRO A 199 -24.19 -3.07 -2.62
CA PRO A 199 -24.86 -1.98 -3.33
C PRO A 199 -23.93 -1.15 -4.23
N ALA A 200 -22.67 -0.96 -3.83
CA ALA A 200 -21.65 -0.30 -4.65
C ALA A 200 -21.24 -1.16 -5.85
N ALA A 201 -21.09 -2.47 -5.66
CA ALA A 201 -20.77 -3.39 -6.74
C ALA A 201 -21.91 -3.46 -7.78
N GLU A 202 -23.17 -3.53 -7.33
CA GLU A 202 -24.33 -3.53 -8.22
C GLU A 202 -24.45 -2.22 -8.99
N GLU A 203 -24.16 -1.09 -8.37
CA GLU A 203 -24.17 0.21 -9.06
C GLU A 203 -23.11 0.27 -10.16
N LEU A 204 -21.90 -0.21 -9.88
CA LEU A 204 -20.85 -0.28 -10.89
C LEU A 204 -21.21 -1.19 -12.07
N THR A 205 -21.94 -2.29 -11.83
CA THR A 205 -22.40 -3.14 -12.95
C THR A 205 -23.42 -2.46 -13.85
N LYS A 206 -24.28 -1.57 -13.31
CA LYS A 206 -25.19 -0.74 -14.13
C LYS A 206 -24.41 0.26 -15.00
N LEU A 207 -23.23 0.68 -14.54
CA LEU A 207 -22.32 1.52 -15.30
C LEU A 207 -21.43 0.74 -16.28
N GLY A 208 -21.64 -0.59 -16.40
CA GLY A 208 -20.94 -1.44 -17.36
C GLY A 208 -19.63 -2.03 -16.84
N PHE A 209 -19.30 -1.93 -15.55
CA PHE A 209 -18.10 -2.52 -14.99
C PHE A 209 -18.34 -3.93 -14.45
N HIS A 210 -17.42 -4.85 -14.70
CA HIS A 210 -17.33 -6.05 -13.87
C HIS A 210 -16.68 -5.70 -12.53
N VAL A 211 -17.04 -6.41 -11.46
CA VAL A 211 -16.47 -6.19 -10.12
C VAL A 211 -15.80 -7.47 -9.64
N PHE A 212 -14.49 -7.42 -9.43
CA PHE A 212 -13.71 -8.51 -8.86
C PHE A 212 -13.48 -8.29 -7.37
N ARG A 213 -14.06 -9.14 -6.51
CA ARG A 213 -13.68 -9.15 -5.11
C ARG A 213 -12.37 -9.91 -4.94
N MET A 214 -11.34 -9.19 -4.60
CA MET A 214 -9.99 -9.69 -4.41
C MET A 214 -9.76 -10.25 -3.00
N GLY A 215 -8.74 -11.10 -2.84
CA GLY A 215 -8.29 -11.58 -1.54
C GLY A 215 -7.56 -12.90 -1.62
N LYS A 216 -6.47 -13.06 -0.86
CA LYS A 216 -5.70 -14.32 -0.81
C LYS A 216 -6.39 -15.35 0.08
N ILE A 217 -6.80 -14.93 1.27
CA ILE A 217 -7.55 -15.71 2.26
C ILE A 217 -8.61 -14.78 2.84
N CYS A 218 -9.86 -15.20 2.82
CA CYS A 218 -10.99 -14.41 3.27
C CYS A 218 -11.95 -15.27 4.10
N LYS A 219 -12.61 -14.65 5.08
CA LYS A 219 -13.55 -15.31 5.97
C LYS A 219 -14.88 -15.62 5.29
N LYS A 220 -15.41 -14.65 4.53
CA LYS A 220 -16.77 -14.67 4.00
C LYS A 220 -16.77 -14.55 2.48
N LYS A 221 -17.65 -15.30 1.81
CA LYS A 221 -17.92 -15.17 0.37
C LYS A 221 -18.67 -13.88 0.07
N PHE A 222 -18.44 -13.33 -1.11
CA PHE A 222 -19.19 -12.20 -1.64
C PHE A 222 -20.30 -12.74 -2.54
N ASN A 223 -21.48 -12.95 -1.96
CA ASN A 223 -22.57 -13.60 -2.64
C ASN A 223 -23.40 -12.58 -3.45
N SER A 224 -23.46 -12.77 -4.76
CA SER A 224 -24.36 -12.01 -5.64
C SER A 224 -24.94 -12.95 -6.71
N LYS A 225 -26.17 -12.67 -7.17
CA LYS A 225 -26.78 -13.29 -8.35
C LYS A 225 -26.32 -12.65 -9.66
N ASN A 226 -25.70 -11.47 -9.59
CA ASN A 226 -25.20 -10.74 -10.74
C ASN A 226 -23.90 -11.35 -11.25
N LYS A 227 -23.90 -11.87 -12.48
CA LYS A 227 -22.74 -12.51 -13.09
C LYS A 227 -21.55 -11.57 -13.33
N MET A 228 -21.77 -10.26 -13.34
CA MET A 228 -20.68 -9.28 -13.44
C MET A 228 -19.97 -9.05 -12.10
N ILE A 229 -20.51 -9.55 -10.98
CA ILE A 229 -19.87 -9.49 -9.65
C ILE A 229 -19.20 -10.83 -9.38
N ILE A 230 -17.88 -10.84 -9.41
CA ILE A 230 -17.05 -12.05 -9.37
C ILE A 230 -16.33 -12.14 -8.02
N ASP A 231 -16.65 -13.16 -7.22
CA ASP A 231 -15.89 -13.45 -6.00
C ASP A 231 -14.59 -14.19 -6.32
N TYR A 232 -13.62 -13.47 -6.88
CA TYR A 232 -12.34 -14.01 -7.28
C TYR A 232 -11.57 -14.63 -6.12
N ALA A 233 -11.72 -14.12 -4.90
CA ALA A 233 -11.05 -14.65 -3.71
C ALA A 233 -11.39 -16.13 -3.43
N PHE A 234 -12.56 -16.60 -3.85
CA PHE A 234 -13.00 -18.00 -3.74
C PHE A 234 -13.03 -18.75 -5.07
N SER A 235 -12.51 -18.14 -6.13
CA SER A 235 -12.43 -18.78 -7.45
C SER A 235 -11.38 -19.89 -7.50
N LYS A 236 -11.66 -20.94 -8.29
CA LYS A 236 -10.69 -22.00 -8.64
C LYS A 236 -9.54 -21.48 -9.52
N ASN A 237 -9.79 -20.42 -10.29
CA ASN A 237 -8.84 -19.83 -11.24
C ASN A 237 -7.92 -18.80 -10.57
N LYS A 238 -7.98 -18.67 -9.25
CA LYS A 238 -7.10 -17.76 -8.50
C LYS A 238 -5.65 -18.21 -8.61
N SER A 239 -4.76 -17.25 -8.93
CA SER A 239 -3.33 -17.49 -9.08
C SER A 239 -2.52 -16.24 -8.74
N ASP A 240 -1.25 -16.44 -8.40
CA ASP A 240 -0.32 -15.34 -8.14
C ASP A 240 -0.17 -14.40 -9.35
N PHE A 241 -0.27 -14.95 -10.56
CA PHE A 241 -0.28 -14.16 -11.80
C PHE A 241 -1.52 -13.26 -11.91
N LEU A 242 -2.71 -13.83 -11.76
CA LEU A 242 -3.96 -13.06 -11.85
C LEU A 242 -4.13 -12.09 -10.68
N ASP A 243 -3.63 -12.42 -9.48
CA ASP A 243 -3.61 -11.47 -8.36
C ASP A 243 -2.91 -10.17 -8.77
N ILE A 244 -1.79 -10.26 -9.50
CA ILE A 244 -1.05 -9.07 -9.96
C ILE A 244 -1.71 -8.45 -11.18
N TYR A 245 -2.10 -9.25 -12.18
CA TYR A 245 -2.67 -8.73 -13.42
C TYR A 245 -3.97 -7.96 -13.19
N LEU A 246 -4.90 -8.51 -12.40
CA LEU A 246 -6.17 -7.85 -12.09
C LEU A 246 -5.96 -6.49 -11.41
N GLY A 247 -5.10 -6.41 -10.41
CA GLY A 247 -4.80 -5.13 -9.75
C GLY A 247 -4.06 -4.13 -10.64
N ALA A 248 -3.24 -4.63 -11.56
CA ALA A 248 -2.44 -3.80 -12.46
C ALA A 248 -3.24 -3.21 -13.63
N THR A 249 -4.37 -3.81 -14.01
CA THR A 249 -5.12 -3.42 -15.21
C THR A 249 -6.58 -3.07 -14.93
N CYS A 250 -7.01 -3.06 -13.65
CA CYS A 250 -8.35 -2.59 -13.27
C CYS A 250 -8.56 -1.11 -13.60
N GLU A 251 -9.80 -0.70 -13.81
CA GLU A 251 -10.14 0.71 -14.00
C GLU A 251 -9.81 1.52 -12.74
N PHE A 252 -10.19 0.98 -11.59
CA PHE A 252 -9.74 1.45 -10.27
C PHE A 252 -9.85 0.34 -9.22
N CYS A 253 -9.25 0.55 -8.06
CA CYS A 253 -9.37 -0.33 -6.90
C CYS A 253 -10.11 0.38 -5.77
N LEU A 254 -11.22 -0.22 -5.26
CA LEU A 254 -11.83 0.16 -4.00
C LEU A 254 -11.18 -0.64 -2.88
N THR A 255 -10.63 0.04 -1.88
CA THR A 255 -9.89 -0.59 -0.77
C THR A 255 -10.31 -0.06 0.59
N THR A 256 -10.16 -0.91 1.62
CA THR A 256 -10.22 -0.51 3.02
C THR A 256 -8.81 -0.46 3.64
N ASP A 257 -7.85 0.11 2.91
CA ASP A 257 -6.46 0.33 3.29
C ASP A 257 -5.72 -0.95 3.67
N VAL A 258 -5.56 -1.86 2.71
CA VAL A 258 -4.86 -3.14 2.85
C VAL A 258 -3.66 -3.24 1.93
N GLY A 259 -2.70 -4.09 2.28
CA GLY A 259 -1.45 -4.20 1.54
C GLY A 259 -1.59 -4.54 0.05
N TYR A 260 -2.69 -5.16 -0.39
CA TYR A 260 -2.91 -5.47 -1.80
C TYR A 260 -3.09 -4.22 -2.67
N ASP A 261 -3.60 -3.12 -2.14
CA ASP A 261 -3.81 -1.88 -2.89
C ASP A 261 -2.50 -1.27 -3.42
N HIS A 262 -1.36 -1.75 -2.93
CA HIS A 262 -0.06 -1.40 -3.49
C HIS A 262 0.16 -2.00 -4.89
N ILE A 263 -0.59 -3.02 -5.30
CA ILE A 263 -0.51 -3.53 -6.69
C ILE A 263 -1.09 -2.49 -7.67
N PRO A 264 -2.38 -2.07 -7.57
CA PRO A 264 -2.87 -0.97 -8.42
C PRO A 264 -2.00 0.29 -8.27
N TYR A 265 -1.51 0.61 -7.07
CA TYR A 265 -0.64 1.76 -6.82
C TYR A 265 0.63 1.76 -7.68
N ILE A 266 1.42 0.67 -7.68
CA ILE A 266 2.67 0.59 -8.46
C ILE A 266 2.43 0.55 -9.97
N PHE A 267 1.24 0.15 -10.41
CA PHE A 267 0.83 0.19 -11.82
C PHE A 267 0.07 1.46 -12.21
N ARG A 268 0.05 2.48 -11.34
CA ARG A 268 -0.58 3.80 -11.60
C ARG A 268 -2.09 3.67 -11.87
N ARG A 269 -2.75 2.71 -11.19
CA ARG A 269 -4.20 2.59 -11.28
C ARG A 269 -4.85 3.43 -10.17
N PRO A 270 -5.99 4.08 -10.48
CA PRO A 270 -6.70 4.88 -9.51
C PRO A 270 -7.17 4.08 -8.30
N ILE A 271 -7.21 4.72 -7.12
CA ILE A 271 -7.59 4.06 -5.87
C ILE A 271 -8.65 4.88 -5.13
N ALA A 272 -9.84 4.27 -4.95
CA ALA A 272 -10.87 4.72 -4.03
C ALA A 272 -10.59 4.09 -2.65
N SER A 273 -10.19 4.89 -1.66
CA SER A 273 -9.73 4.38 -0.37
C SER A 273 -10.64 4.78 0.78
N ILE A 274 -11.06 3.81 1.57
CA ILE A 274 -11.71 4.02 2.87
C ILE A 274 -10.62 3.84 3.92
N THR A 275 -10.24 4.93 4.61
CA THR A 275 -9.08 4.92 5.52
C THR A 275 -9.48 5.20 6.95
N ASP A 276 -8.91 4.42 7.87
CA ASP A 276 -9.00 4.62 9.31
C ASP A 276 -7.66 4.22 9.96
N PRO A 277 -6.92 5.16 10.53
CA PRO A 277 -7.05 6.63 10.45
C PRO A 277 -6.76 7.19 9.06
N ILE A 278 -6.91 8.50 8.88
CA ILE A 278 -6.67 9.17 7.59
C ILE A 278 -5.21 8.94 7.15
N SER A 279 -5.04 8.22 6.04
CA SER A 279 -3.72 7.80 5.59
C SER A 279 -3.01 8.85 4.76
N LEU A 280 -1.85 9.31 5.21
CA LEU A 280 -1.00 10.23 4.46
C LEU A 280 -0.55 9.68 3.09
N MET A 281 -0.36 8.35 3.00
CA MET A 281 0.02 7.71 1.75
C MET A 281 -1.05 7.91 0.66
N LYS A 282 -2.32 7.85 1.05
CA LYS A 282 -3.46 7.99 0.14
C LYS A 282 -3.70 9.43 -0.31
N LEU A 283 -2.86 10.36 0.11
CA LEU A 283 -2.89 11.76 -0.31
C LEU A 283 -1.72 12.12 -1.26
N SER A 284 -0.83 11.19 -1.55
CA SER A 284 0.41 11.44 -2.32
C SER A 284 0.24 11.43 -3.85
N SER A 285 -0.90 11.01 -4.37
CA SER A 285 -1.17 10.97 -5.82
C SER A 285 -2.55 11.53 -6.15
N ARG A 286 -2.67 12.22 -7.26
CA ARG A 286 -3.94 12.71 -7.81
C ARG A 286 -4.92 11.59 -8.15
N GLN A 287 -4.44 10.36 -8.28
CA GLN A 287 -5.26 9.19 -8.57
C GLN A 287 -5.99 8.64 -7.35
N PHE A 288 -5.84 9.27 -6.18
CA PHE A 288 -6.48 8.84 -4.94
C PHE A 288 -7.69 9.70 -4.60
N LEU A 289 -8.83 9.02 -4.43
CA LEU A 289 -10.02 9.56 -3.82
C LEU A 289 -10.25 8.86 -2.49
N ASN A 290 -10.61 9.61 -1.45
CA ASN A 290 -10.65 9.08 -0.09
C ASN A 290 -11.96 9.42 0.62
N ILE A 291 -12.41 8.50 1.49
CA ILE A 291 -13.36 8.75 2.58
C ILE A 291 -12.82 8.10 3.85
N PHE A 292 -13.37 8.46 5.00
CA PHE A 292 -12.96 7.94 6.31
C PHE A 292 -14.16 7.78 7.26
N SER A 293 -13.97 7.02 8.34
CA SER A 293 -15.01 6.83 9.37
C SER A 293 -15.26 8.11 10.16
N CYS A 294 -16.50 8.28 10.63
CA CYS A 294 -16.80 9.30 11.62
C CYS A 294 -16.24 8.89 12.99
N TYR A 295 -15.51 9.79 13.62
CA TYR A 295 -15.01 9.66 14.99
C TYR A 295 -16.08 10.16 15.95
N TYR A 296 -16.98 9.26 16.36
CA TYR A 296 -18.12 9.59 17.18
C TYR A 296 -17.73 9.67 18.65
N ASN A 297 -17.83 10.86 19.25
CA ASN A 297 -17.65 11.07 20.68
C ASN A 297 -18.90 10.60 21.42
N ILE A 298 -18.74 9.57 22.28
CA ILE A 298 -19.86 8.93 22.98
C ILE A 298 -20.49 9.88 24.00
N SER A 299 -19.70 10.66 24.72
CA SER A 299 -20.18 11.61 25.74
C SER A 299 -20.87 12.82 25.15
N GLU A 300 -20.34 13.37 24.04
CA GLU A 300 -20.88 14.54 23.37
C GLU A 300 -21.98 14.19 22.33
N LYS A 301 -22.19 12.89 22.07
CA LYS A 301 -23.19 12.34 21.13
C LYS A 301 -23.11 12.95 19.72
N ARG A 302 -21.90 13.26 19.25
CA ARG A 302 -21.64 13.83 17.91
C ARG A 302 -20.34 13.29 17.30
N CYS A 303 -20.17 13.48 16.00
CA CYS A 303 -18.89 13.26 15.35
C CYS A 303 -17.93 14.42 15.67
N LEU A 304 -16.64 14.10 15.85
CA LEU A 304 -15.58 15.09 15.99
C LEU A 304 -15.29 15.74 14.64
N THR A 305 -14.91 17.02 14.68
CA THR A 305 -14.34 17.71 13.53
C THR A 305 -12.91 17.21 13.25
N ILE A 306 -12.38 17.52 12.08
CA ILE A 306 -10.98 17.16 11.72
C ILE A 306 -9.99 17.82 12.69
N ASP A 307 -10.22 19.08 13.06
CA ASP A 307 -9.38 19.80 14.02
C ASP A 307 -9.37 19.12 15.40
N GLU A 308 -10.53 18.67 15.88
CA GLU A 308 -10.66 17.93 17.15
C GLU A 308 -9.97 16.56 17.10
N ILE A 309 -10.07 15.83 15.97
CA ILE A 309 -9.39 14.55 15.77
C ILE A 309 -7.88 14.73 15.95
N PHE A 310 -7.30 15.78 15.37
CA PHE A 310 -5.87 16.08 15.54
C PHE A 310 -5.53 16.54 16.96
N LYS A 311 -6.30 17.44 17.55
CA LYS A 311 -6.08 17.95 18.92
C LYS A 311 -6.13 16.84 19.97
N LYS A 312 -6.99 15.84 19.77
CA LYS A 312 -7.12 14.67 20.64
C LYS A 312 -6.10 13.54 20.30
N ASN A 313 -5.14 13.77 19.39
CA ASN A 313 -4.16 12.79 18.93
C ASN A 313 -4.78 11.51 18.32
N LEU A 314 -5.95 11.63 17.71
CA LEU A 314 -6.70 10.53 17.10
C LEU A 314 -6.45 10.41 15.58
N ALA A 315 -5.71 11.34 14.98
CA ALA A 315 -5.45 11.34 13.53
C ALA A 315 -4.59 10.16 13.08
N TYR A 316 -3.86 9.53 14.00
CA TYR A 316 -3.05 8.35 13.72
C TYR A 316 -3.03 7.42 14.94
N PHE A 317 -3.34 6.16 14.73
CA PHE A 317 -3.21 5.10 15.73
C PHE A 317 -2.99 3.76 15.03
N GLU A 318 -2.40 2.82 15.76
CA GLU A 318 -2.15 1.44 15.30
C GLU A 318 -2.92 0.40 16.16
N ASP A 319 -3.67 0.85 17.16
CA ASP A 319 -4.43 -0.01 18.06
C ASP A 319 -5.83 0.58 18.30
N GLU A 320 -6.87 -0.23 18.16
CA GLU A 320 -8.27 0.17 18.39
C GLU A 320 -8.54 0.64 19.84
N LYS A 321 -7.71 0.22 20.78
CA LYS A 321 -7.81 0.69 22.17
C LYS A 321 -7.59 2.19 22.30
N HIS A 322 -6.78 2.77 21.41
CA HIS A 322 -6.48 4.20 21.48
C HIS A 322 -7.72 5.10 21.31
N PRO A 323 -8.54 5.00 20.25
CA PRO A 323 -9.79 5.74 20.18
C PRO A 323 -10.79 5.34 21.27
N ILE A 324 -10.90 4.05 21.61
CA ILE A 324 -11.83 3.56 22.65
C ILE A 324 -11.53 4.20 24.00
N ASN A 325 -10.26 4.24 24.43
CA ASN A 325 -9.83 4.83 25.70
C ASN A 325 -10.08 6.36 25.75
N ASN A 326 -10.24 7.00 24.60
CA ASN A 326 -10.61 8.40 24.48
C ASN A 326 -12.13 8.63 24.33
N GLY A 327 -12.96 7.59 24.58
CA GLY A 327 -14.42 7.67 24.46
C GLY A 327 -14.92 7.82 23.02
N ILE A 328 -14.12 7.39 22.04
CA ILE A 328 -14.44 7.52 20.62
C ILE A 328 -14.82 6.17 20.02
N LYS A 329 -15.95 6.14 19.31
CA LYS A 329 -16.40 5.03 18.47
C LYS A 329 -16.21 5.38 17.00
N LEU A 330 -15.52 4.54 16.23
CA LEU A 330 -15.43 4.69 14.79
C LEU A 330 -16.72 4.21 14.12
N ILE A 331 -17.46 5.13 13.51
CA ILE A 331 -18.66 4.82 12.72
C ILE A 331 -18.23 4.74 11.25
N LYS A 332 -18.16 3.52 10.73
CA LYS A 332 -17.74 3.23 9.37
C LYS A 332 -18.77 3.71 8.34
N PRO A 333 -18.34 4.08 7.12
CA PRO A 333 -19.24 4.37 6.01
C PRO A 333 -20.27 3.25 5.84
N ASN A 334 -21.52 3.65 5.68
CA ASN A 334 -22.63 2.72 5.45
C ASN A 334 -22.69 2.30 3.96
N PRO A 335 -23.52 1.30 3.57
CA PRO A 335 -23.59 0.84 2.18
C PRO A 335 -23.94 1.93 1.16
N ASN A 336 -24.73 2.93 1.54
CA ASN A 336 -25.08 4.05 0.67
C ASN A 336 -23.92 5.03 0.52
N ASP A 337 -23.17 5.30 1.59
CA ASP A 337 -21.94 6.11 1.52
C ASP A 337 -20.93 5.46 0.55
N ILE A 338 -20.74 4.13 0.65
CA ILE A 338 -19.83 3.38 -0.22
C ILE A 338 -20.31 3.40 -1.67
N LYS A 339 -21.63 3.28 -1.91
CA LYS A 339 -22.23 3.39 -3.24
C LYS A 339 -21.99 4.77 -3.86
N LYS A 340 -22.24 5.85 -3.14
CA LYS A 340 -21.97 7.21 -3.60
C LYS A 340 -20.47 7.42 -3.88
N PHE A 341 -19.61 6.88 -3.03
CA PHE A 341 -18.18 6.99 -3.16
C PHE A 341 -17.65 6.36 -4.45
N VAL A 342 -18.13 5.19 -4.87
CA VAL A 342 -17.70 4.60 -6.15
C VAL A 342 -18.20 5.39 -7.35
N ILE A 343 -19.37 6.06 -7.27
CA ILE A 343 -19.88 6.97 -8.30
C ILE A 343 -18.96 8.19 -8.40
N ASP A 344 -18.59 8.80 -7.26
CA ASP A 344 -17.64 9.91 -7.23
C ASP A 344 -16.32 9.52 -7.89
N MET A 345 -15.83 8.30 -7.62
CA MET A 345 -14.59 7.80 -8.22
C MET A 345 -14.70 7.64 -9.74
N VAL A 346 -15.80 7.10 -10.25
CA VAL A 346 -16.05 7.01 -11.70
C VAL A 346 -16.09 8.41 -12.33
N ASN A 347 -16.80 9.36 -11.74
CA ASN A 347 -16.86 10.73 -12.21
C ASN A 347 -15.48 11.41 -12.18
N TYR A 348 -14.72 11.19 -11.13
CA TYR A 348 -13.38 11.75 -10.96
C TYR A 348 -12.41 11.24 -12.03
N ILE A 349 -12.45 9.94 -12.36
CA ILE A 349 -11.67 9.35 -13.46
C ILE A 349 -12.10 9.93 -14.81
N ASN A 350 -13.42 9.98 -15.08
CA ASN A 350 -13.95 10.48 -16.33
C ASN A 350 -13.63 11.97 -16.59
N ASN A 351 -13.41 12.74 -15.51
CA ASN A 351 -13.00 14.15 -15.57
C ASN A 351 -11.48 14.36 -15.48
N ASP A 352 -10.67 13.36 -15.83
CA ASP A 352 -9.20 13.41 -15.78
C ASP A 352 -8.67 13.86 -14.40
N PHE A 353 -9.24 13.30 -13.34
CA PHE A 353 -8.89 13.60 -11.94
C PHE A 353 -9.03 15.09 -11.56
N LYS A 354 -10.04 15.76 -12.12
CA LYS A 354 -10.39 17.14 -11.80
C LYS A 354 -11.74 17.19 -11.09
N LEU A 355 -11.82 18.02 -10.06
CA LEU A 355 -13.06 18.37 -9.39
C LEU A 355 -13.63 19.67 -10.00
N ASN A 356 -14.93 19.91 -9.84
CA ASN A 356 -15.49 21.22 -10.12
C ASN A 356 -14.98 22.27 -9.12
N GLN A 357 -15.27 23.54 -9.33
CA GLN A 357 -14.73 24.62 -8.52
C GLN A 357 -15.15 24.52 -7.05
N GLU A 358 -16.43 24.25 -6.76
CA GLU A 358 -16.94 24.14 -5.39
C GLU A 358 -16.27 22.95 -4.65
N ASP A 359 -16.20 21.80 -5.29
CA ASP A 359 -15.58 20.60 -4.70
C ASP A 359 -14.05 20.79 -4.46
N GLU A 360 -13.38 21.50 -5.35
CA GLU A 360 -11.96 21.85 -5.16
C GLU A 360 -11.77 22.82 -3.99
N GLU A 361 -12.66 23.79 -3.79
CA GLU A 361 -12.65 24.72 -2.66
C GLU A 361 -12.90 23.99 -1.33
N ASN A 362 -13.85 23.04 -1.31
CA ASN A 362 -14.10 22.19 -0.15
C ASN A 362 -12.86 21.34 0.20
N ASN A 363 -12.21 20.76 -0.80
CA ASN A 363 -10.96 20.04 -0.61
C ASN A 363 -9.82 20.94 -0.10
N LYS A 364 -9.66 22.17 -0.63
CA LYS A 364 -8.69 23.14 -0.12
C LYS A 364 -8.94 23.47 1.34
N SER A 365 -10.20 23.65 1.74
CA SER A 365 -10.56 23.92 3.13
C SER A 365 -10.19 22.74 4.05
N PHE A 366 -10.49 21.50 3.63
CA PHE A 366 -10.04 20.31 4.34
C PHE A 366 -8.52 20.26 4.50
N PHE A 367 -7.75 20.47 3.42
CA PHE A 367 -6.30 20.42 3.47
C PHE A 367 -5.69 21.56 4.27
N LYS A 368 -6.32 22.73 4.31
CA LYS A 368 -5.88 23.86 5.18
C LYS A 368 -5.93 23.49 6.66
N ILE A 369 -7.03 22.84 7.09
CA ILE A 369 -7.17 22.35 8.47
C ILE A 369 -6.17 21.24 8.74
N TYR A 370 -6.05 20.29 7.81
CA TYR A 370 -5.14 19.16 7.89
C TYR A 370 -3.68 19.63 8.05
N ASP A 371 -3.21 20.57 7.21
CA ASP A 371 -1.88 21.15 7.24
C ASP A 371 -1.56 21.89 8.54
N LYS A 372 -2.51 22.71 9.02
CA LYS A 372 -2.39 23.42 10.29
C LYS A 372 -2.07 22.44 11.43
N ASN A 373 -2.79 21.32 11.48
CA ASN A 373 -2.69 20.36 12.56
C ASN A 373 -1.45 19.46 12.46
N ILE A 374 -1.08 19.02 11.26
CA ILE A 374 0.13 18.22 11.06
C ILE A 374 1.40 19.00 11.44
N LYS A 375 1.41 20.30 11.22
CA LYS A 375 2.51 21.18 11.62
C LYS A 375 2.58 21.43 13.14
N SER A 376 1.54 21.00 13.88
CA SER A 376 1.52 21.18 15.33
C SER A 376 2.60 20.34 16.02
N SER A 377 3.08 20.81 17.18
CA SER A 377 4.14 20.15 17.97
C SER A 377 3.76 18.73 18.42
N ASN A 378 2.47 18.50 18.72
CA ASN A 378 1.98 17.21 19.21
C ASN A 378 2.08 16.12 18.13
N PHE A 379 1.66 16.41 16.91
CA PHE A 379 1.77 15.46 15.80
C PHE A 379 3.23 15.18 15.43
N LYS A 380 4.08 16.21 15.39
CA LYS A 380 5.53 16.06 15.14
C LYS A 380 6.20 15.18 16.18
N ASN A 381 5.85 15.33 17.46
CA ASN A 381 6.43 14.53 18.54
C ASN A 381 6.05 13.06 18.48
N MET A 382 4.81 12.75 18.05
CA MET A 382 4.32 11.38 17.85
C MET A 382 5.09 10.63 16.75
N PHE A 383 5.64 11.35 15.77
CA PHE A 383 6.36 10.79 14.63
C PHE A 383 7.87 11.03 14.65
N LYS A 384 8.40 11.77 15.62
CA LYS A 384 9.81 12.21 15.68
C LYS A 384 10.82 11.07 15.56
N SER A 385 10.50 9.90 16.09
CA SER A 385 11.36 8.70 16.01
C SER A 385 11.21 7.89 14.72
N LYS A 386 10.11 8.08 13.97
CA LYS A 386 9.79 7.27 12.78
C LYS A 386 9.90 8.03 11.45
N PHE A 387 9.89 9.38 11.48
CA PHE A 387 9.63 10.18 10.28
C PHE A 387 10.48 11.43 10.11
N ASP A 388 11.62 11.55 10.79
CA ASP A 388 12.50 12.72 10.76
C ASP A 388 12.55 13.44 9.39
N ASN A 389 12.37 14.75 9.37
CA ASN A 389 12.50 15.69 8.24
C ASN A 389 11.71 15.38 6.95
N LYS A 390 11.26 14.12 6.73
CA LYS A 390 10.54 13.70 5.52
C LYS A 390 9.04 14.00 5.59
N ILE A 391 8.47 14.12 6.80
CA ILE A 391 7.09 14.58 6.98
C ILE A 391 6.92 15.99 6.42
N ASN A 392 7.88 16.88 6.64
CA ASN A 392 7.82 18.23 6.10
C ASN A 392 7.75 18.26 4.56
N LYS A 393 8.25 17.24 3.86
CA LYS A 393 8.15 17.10 2.40
C LYS A 393 6.78 16.63 1.94
N LEU A 394 6.08 15.80 2.73
CA LEU A 394 4.69 15.39 2.43
C LEU A 394 3.74 16.60 2.41
N HIS A 395 3.94 17.54 3.33
CA HIS A 395 3.01 18.65 3.58
C HIS A 395 2.84 19.63 2.42
N ASN A 396 3.75 19.63 1.46
CA ASN A 396 3.69 20.56 0.33
C ASN A 396 3.14 19.90 -0.96
N ASN A 397 2.77 18.61 -0.93
CA ASN A 397 2.51 17.82 -2.14
C ASN A 397 1.27 16.92 -2.02
N TYR A 398 0.20 17.39 -1.36
CA TYR A 398 -1.08 16.65 -1.38
C TYR A 398 -1.70 16.75 -2.77
N CYS A 399 -1.76 15.62 -3.46
CA CYS A 399 -2.39 15.51 -4.77
C CYS A 399 -3.71 14.74 -4.70
N GLY A 400 -3.85 13.81 -3.72
CA GLY A 400 -5.08 13.06 -3.49
C GLY A 400 -6.23 13.96 -3.02
N ARG A 401 -7.46 13.51 -3.20
CA ARG A 401 -8.67 14.25 -2.86
C ARG A 401 -9.56 13.46 -1.91
N ILE A 402 -10.41 14.18 -1.21
CA ILE A 402 -11.54 13.63 -0.47
C ILE A 402 -12.76 13.65 -1.37
N SER A 403 -13.59 12.61 -1.31
CA SER A 403 -14.80 12.47 -2.13
C SER A 403 -15.70 13.71 -1.99
N PRO A 404 -16.16 14.30 -3.11
CA PRO A 404 -17.04 15.47 -3.11
C PRO A 404 -18.32 15.24 -2.32
N THR A 405 -19.01 14.13 -2.58
CA THR A 405 -20.24 13.78 -1.88
C THR A 405 -20.00 13.60 -0.38
N PHE A 406 -18.88 12.98 0.00
CA PHE A 406 -18.52 12.81 1.40
C PHE A 406 -18.31 14.16 2.09
N LEU A 407 -17.59 15.09 1.49
CA LEU A 407 -17.36 16.42 2.07
C LEU A 407 -18.66 17.23 2.16
N SER A 408 -19.48 17.21 1.11
CA SER A 408 -20.75 17.97 1.10
C SER A 408 -21.73 17.47 2.15
N GLU A 409 -21.86 16.15 2.36
CA GLU A 409 -22.73 15.55 3.37
C GLU A 409 -22.18 15.67 4.80
N LYS A 410 -20.90 15.85 4.95
CA LYS A 410 -20.20 15.91 6.24
C LYS A 410 -19.57 17.29 6.50
N LYS A 411 -20.16 18.37 5.98
CA LYS A 411 -19.66 19.76 6.14
C LYS A 411 -19.30 20.10 7.59
N LYS A 412 -20.11 19.61 8.56
CA LYS A 412 -19.82 19.79 10.01
C LYS A 412 -18.48 19.18 10.48
N LEU A 413 -17.90 18.22 9.73
CA LEU A 413 -16.60 17.64 10.08
C LEU A 413 -15.45 18.61 9.82
N ILE A 414 -15.66 19.55 8.92
CA ILE A 414 -14.63 20.49 8.46
C ILE A 414 -14.87 21.91 8.96
N ASP A 415 -15.89 22.13 9.83
CA ASP A 415 -16.30 23.48 10.30
C ASP A 415 -16.51 24.49 9.15
N LEU A 416 -17.12 24.02 8.03
CA LEU A 416 -17.55 24.85 6.90
C LEU A 416 -19.00 25.32 7.07
#